data_aff25244d6920a810e2cc986263c69c4
#
_entry.id   aff25244d6920a810e2cc986263c69c4
#
_cell.length_a   1.000
_cell.length_b   1.000
_cell.length_c   1.000
_cell.angle_alpha   90.00
_cell.angle_beta   90.00
_cell.angle_gamma   90.00
#
_symmetry.space_group_name_H-M   'P 1'
#
loop_
_entity.id
_entity.type
_entity.pdbx_description
1 polymer ?
#
loop_
_entity_poly.entity_id
_entity_poly.type
_entity_poly.pdbx_seq_one_letter_code
_entity_poly.pdbx_strand_id
1 'polypeptide(L)'
;MLRKERPGLKGVPSRAESGGIVIVGAGLAGLFTALKLAPMPVTVVSVSPFGQGGSSVWAQAGIAAALSEGDSPEAHAADTIRAGAGVVDEEIAMLLAGEARSRIEDLLRYGVPFDKDLEGHLDLAQEAAHGARRILHVKGDTAGRAIMAALTAAARATPSIQVLEGWGARELIIRDGQVAGIELARAGASAAAPSLVLDAYAVVLATGGSGQLYAITTNPRESRGDGIAIAARAGATIADAEFVQFHPTAINIGRDPAPLATESLRGEGAVLVNGRGERFMRALHQDAELGPRDIVARGVYREVMSGRGAYLDCRKIGAEFPERFPTVFAACQSAGIDPRSEPIPVAPAAHYHMGGVYTDANGRTTIEGLWACGEVASTGAHGANRLASNSLLEAVVFGARVAHDIAERMPSAEPIKLDISAAPVARLDPDSQSVQALRRTMTANAGVIRDDASLRAALAMIASLERSGASDPRLGNMLTTAKLIATAALMRKESRGAHFRSDYPEANPALAHRSLLTLAEAEAIAKEAVSGRERAQRWAAPLSA
;
A
#
# COMPACT_ATOMS: atom_id res chain seq x y z
N MET A 1 -25.67 29.15 38.75
CA MET A 1 -24.76 28.22 39.41
C MET A 1 -23.73 27.75 38.36
N LEU A 2 -22.53 28.31 38.43
CA LEU A 2 -21.43 27.99 37.52
C LEU A 2 -20.85 26.65 37.92
N ARG A 3 -20.88 25.63 37.02
CA ARG A 3 -20.14 24.39 37.20
C ARG A 3 -18.64 24.72 37.12
N LYS A 4 -17.93 24.59 38.24
CA LYS A 4 -16.47 24.62 38.29
C LYS A 4 -15.92 23.47 37.48
N GLU A 5 -15.19 23.79 36.41
CA GLU A 5 -14.36 22.80 35.71
C GLU A 5 -13.34 22.21 36.69
N ARG A 6 -13.34 20.88 36.81
CA ARG A 6 -12.27 20.16 37.51
C ARG A 6 -11.00 20.21 36.66
N PRO A 7 -9.83 20.50 37.22
CA PRO A 7 -8.59 20.46 36.47
C PRO A 7 -8.37 19.03 35.98
N GLY A 8 -8.30 18.83 34.64
CA GLY A 8 -8.08 17.55 34.01
C GLY A 8 -6.79 16.90 34.50
N LEU A 9 -6.89 15.68 34.97
CA LEU A 9 -5.75 14.81 35.25
C LEU A 9 -4.96 14.65 33.94
N LYS A 10 -3.69 15.10 33.92
CA LYS A 10 -2.79 14.89 32.78
C LYS A 10 -2.65 13.38 32.54
N GLY A 11 -3.02 12.92 31.34
CA GLY A 11 -2.79 11.56 30.88
C GLY A 11 -4.01 10.63 30.76
N VAL A 12 -5.23 11.06 31.12
CA VAL A 12 -6.44 10.26 30.87
C VAL A 12 -6.95 10.55 29.45
N PRO A 13 -7.12 9.52 28.57
CA PRO A 13 -7.69 9.73 27.25
C PRO A 13 -9.12 10.25 27.34
N SER A 14 -9.48 11.21 26.50
CA SER A 14 -10.89 11.58 26.30
C SER A 14 -11.60 10.44 25.59
N ARG A 15 -12.85 10.14 25.96
CA ARG A 15 -13.65 9.06 25.37
C ARG A 15 -14.87 9.62 24.69
N ALA A 16 -15.18 9.12 23.48
CA ALA A 16 -16.37 9.49 22.73
C ALA A 16 -16.97 8.24 22.07
N GLU A 17 -18.28 8.22 21.92
CA GLU A 17 -18.99 7.21 21.15
C GLU A 17 -18.93 7.57 19.65
N SER A 18 -18.63 6.61 18.78
CA SER A 18 -18.42 6.84 17.34
C SER A 18 -19.64 6.50 16.45
N GLY A 19 -20.74 6.08 17.05
CA GLY A 19 -21.85 5.46 16.30
C GLY A 19 -21.58 4.02 15.87
N GLY A 20 -20.43 3.45 16.27
CA GLY A 20 -20.13 2.02 16.17
C GLY A 20 -19.20 1.58 15.06
N ILE A 21 -19.11 2.27 13.93
CA ILE A 21 -18.22 1.92 12.80
C ILE A 21 -17.16 3.00 12.62
N VAL A 22 -15.88 2.62 12.71
CA VAL A 22 -14.73 3.50 12.48
C VAL A 22 -13.90 2.97 11.33
N ILE A 23 -13.65 3.82 10.32
CA ILE A 23 -12.76 3.51 9.20
C ILE A 23 -11.49 4.36 9.36
N VAL A 24 -10.33 3.71 9.44
CA VAL A 24 -9.04 4.37 9.58
C VAL A 24 -8.37 4.46 8.21
N GLY A 25 -8.32 5.67 7.67
CA GLY A 25 -7.77 5.97 6.36
C GLY A 25 -8.82 6.48 5.39
N ALA A 26 -8.59 7.67 4.82
CA ALA A 26 -9.46 8.33 3.84
C ALA A 26 -8.93 8.20 2.39
N GLY A 27 -8.19 7.12 2.11
CA GLY A 27 -7.82 6.73 0.75
C GLY A 27 -8.97 6.06 -0.01
N LEU A 28 -8.68 5.53 -1.20
CA LEU A 28 -9.70 4.91 -2.07
C LEU A 28 -10.50 3.82 -1.34
N ALA A 29 -9.82 2.87 -0.70
CA ALA A 29 -10.48 1.77 0.01
C ALA A 29 -11.41 2.29 1.13
N GLY A 30 -10.91 3.18 2.00
CA GLY A 30 -11.70 3.69 3.13
C GLY A 30 -12.91 4.52 2.70
N LEU A 31 -12.75 5.42 1.72
CA LEU A 31 -13.88 6.23 1.21
C LEU A 31 -14.91 5.38 0.48
N PHE A 32 -14.45 4.41 -0.32
CA PHE A 32 -15.36 3.53 -1.01
C PHE A 32 -16.15 2.66 -0.02
N THR A 33 -15.50 2.11 1.02
CA THR A 33 -16.17 1.39 2.11
C THR A 33 -17.21 2.26 2.80
N ALA A 34 -16.86 3.51 3.16
CA ALA A 34 -17.77 4.44 3.82
C ALA A 34 -19.01 4.74 2.97
N LEU A 35 -18.83 4.98 1.67
CA LEU A 35 -19.91 5.23 0.72
C LEU A 35 -20.81 4.00 0.52
N LYS A 36 -20.24 2.79 0.52
CA LYS A 36 -20.99 1.54 0.40
C LYS A 36 -21.75 1.17 1.67
N LEU A 37 -21.33 1.66 2.84
CA LEU A 37 -22.03 1.51 4.12
C LEU A 37 -23.24 2.46 4.27
N ALA A 38 -23.30 3.56 3.50
CA ALA A 38 -24.42 4.49 3.59
C ALA A 38 -25.78 3.77 3.39
N PRO A 39 -26.80 4.05 4.23
CA PRO A 39 -26.92 5.17 5.16
C PRO A 39 -26.43 4.89 6.60
N MET A 40 -25.71 3.79 6.88
CA MET A 40 -25.19 3.52 8.21
C MET A 40 -24.22 4.62 8.65
N PRO A 41 -24.24 5.03 9.94
CA PRO A 41 -23.32 6.04 10.44
C PRO A 41 -21.89 5.53 10.49
N VAL A 42 -20.97 6.28 9.91
CA VAL A 42 -19.55 5.92 9.82
C VAL A 42 -18.68 7.10 10.22
N THR A 43 -17.67 6.85 11.03
CA THR A 43 -16.60 7.80 11.32
C THR A 43 -15.35 7.44 10.53
N VAL A 44 -14.93 8.30 9.60
CA VAL A 44 -13.69 8.16 8.84
C VAL A 44 -12.58 8.97 9.50
N VAL A 45 -11.47 8.35 9.84
CA VAL A 45 -10.30 8.99 10.44
C VAL A 45 -9.24 9.25 9.38
N SER A 46 -8.77 10.49 9.26
CA SER A 46 -7.75 10.90 8.29
C SER A 46 -6.61 11.67 8.94
N VAL A 47 -5.38 11.26 8.68
CA VAL A 47 -4.16 11.98 9.13
C VAL A 47 -3.99 13.28 8.37
N SER A 48 -4.30 13.27 7.07
CA SER A 48 -4.20 14.39 6.14
C SER A 48 -5.54 15.09 5.97
N PRO A 49 -5.56 16.32 5.41
CA PRO A 49 -6.80 16.96 4.99
C PRO A 49 -7.61 16.05 4.06
N PHE A 50 -8.91 16.04 4.22
CA PHE A 50 -9.82 15.17 3.49
C PHE A 50 -9.76 15.40 1.97
N GLY A 51 -9.44 14.33 1.24
CA GLY A 51 -9.21 14.35 -0.19
C GLY A 51 -7.78 14.73 -0.62
N GLN A 52 -6.85 14.90 0.33
CA GLN A 52 -5.47 15.35 0.05
C GLN A 52 -4.50 14.36 0.63
N GLY A 53 -4.31 13.29 0.59
CA GLY A 53 -3.33 12.37 1.17
C GLY A 53 -3.46 10.95 0.62
N GLY A 54 -2.52 10.14 1.02
CA GLY A 54 -2.48 8.73 0.66
C GLY A 54 -2.06 8.46 -0.79
N SER A 55 -1.66 7.22 -1.04
CA SER A 55 -1.14 6.77 -2.34
C SER A 55 -2.17 6.84 -3.48
N SER A 56 -3.47 6.77 -3.15
CA SER A 56 -4.54 6.75 -4.16
C SER A 56 -4.59 8.02 -5.03
N VAL A 57 -4.32 9.19 -4.44
CA VAL A 57 -4.27 10.46 -5.19
C VAL A 57 -3.09 10.50 -6.18
N TRP A 58 -2.04 9.74 -5.90
CA TRP A 58 -0.79 9.72 -6.67
C TRP A 58 -0.76 8.62 -7.73
N ALA A 59 -1.78 7.76 -7.77
CA ALA A 59 -1.86 6.70 -8.76
C ALA A 59 -1.96 7.28 -10.17
N GLN A 60 -0.93 7.05 -10.97
CA GLN A 60 -0.82 7.52 -12.36
C GLN A 60 -1.53 6.57 -13.32
N ALA A 61 -1.35 5.27 -13.09
CA ALA A 61 -2.01 4.22 -13.85
C ALA A 61 -3.54 4.24 -13.61
N GLY A 62 -4.25 3.48 -14.43
CA GLY A 62 -5.68 3.34 -14.32
C GLY A 62 -6.12 2.25 -13.35
N ILE A 63 -7.36 1.83 -13.49
CA ILE A 63 -7.97 0.69 -12.81
C ILE A 63 -8.25 -0.43 -13.82
N ALA A 64 -7.85 -1.66 -13.48
CA ALA A 64 -8.03 -2.80 -14.37
C ALA A 64 -9.45 -3.38 -14.27
N ALA A 65 -10.12 -3.59 -15.40
CA ALA A 65 -11.40 -4.30 -15.48
C ALA A 65 -11.60 -4.91 -16.87
N ALA A 66 -11.96 -6.18 -16.93
CA ALA A 66 -12.26 -6.89 -18.19
C ALA A 66 -13.61 -6.40 -18.74
N LEU A 67 -13.57 -5.37 -19.59
CA LEU A 67 -14.76 -4.72 -20.16
C LEU A 67 -14.78 -4.75 -21.69
N SER A 68 -13.63 -4.96 -22.36
CA SER A 68 -13.55 -5.02 -23.81
C SER A 68 -14.15 -6.29 -24.38
N GLU A 69 -14.57 -6.22 -25.64
CA GLU A 69 -14.98 -7.39 -26.40
C GLU A 69 -13.81 -8.37 -26.54
N GLY A 70 -14.05 -9.65 -26.22
CA GLY A 70 -13.02 -10.70 -26.24
C GLY A 70 -12.15 -10.79 -24.99
N ASP A 71 -12.32 -9.91 -24.00
CA ASP A 71 -11.74 -10.05 -22.66
C ASP A 71 -12.75 -10.65 -21.66
N SER A 72 -12.24 -11.27 -20.60
CA SER A 72 -13.11 -11.87 -19.57
C SER A 72 -12.51 -11.78 -18.19
N PRO A 73 -13.33 -11.89 -17.12
CA PRO A 73 -12.84 -12.03 -15.75
C PRO A 73 -11.83 -13.16 -15.58
N GLU A 74 -12.05 -14.31 -16.26
CA GLU A 74 -11.15 -15.47 -16.23
C GLU A 74 -9.77 -15.13 -16.83
N ALA A 75 -9.75 -14.40 -17.96
CA ALA A 75 -8.51 -13.95 -18.60
C ALA A 75 -7.76 -12.94 -17.70
N HIS A 76 -8.49 -12.04 -17.03
CA HIS A 76 -7.89 -11.10 -16.08
C HIS A 76 -7.35 -11.82 -14.83
N ALA A 77 -8.09 -12.80 -14.29
CA ALA A 77 -7.62 -13.62 -13.17
C ALA A 77 -6.37 -14.44 -13.56
N ALA A 78 -6.36 -15.04 -14.75
CA ALA A 78 -5.19 -15.78 -15.24
C ALA A 78 -3.93 -14.90 -15.35
N ASP A 79 -4.07 -13.65 -15.82
CA ASP A 79 -2.96 -12.69 -15.85
C ASP A 79 -2.49 -12.34 -14.43
N THR A 80 -3.42 -12.19 -13.49
CA THR A 80 -3.12 -11.91 -12.07
C THR A 80 -2.38 -13.08 -11.42
N ILE A 81 -2.84 -14.32 -11.61
CA ILE A 81 -2.20 -15.54 -11.10
C ILE A 81 -0.79 -15.68 -11.66
N ARG A 82 -0.63 -15.49 -12.97
CA ARG A 82 0.69 -15.55 -13.63
C ARG A 82 1.66 -14.50 -13.07
N ALA A 83 1.20 -13.25 -12.90
CA ALA A 83 2.02 -12.18 -12.35
C ALA A 83 2.45 -12.44 -10.90
N GLY A 84 1.60 -13.07 -10.09
CA GLY A 84 1.85 -13.29 -8.67
C GLY A 84 2.78 -14.46 -8.34
N ALA A 85 3.39 -15.07 -9.36
CA ALA A 85 4.51 -16.02 -9.23
C ALA A 85 4.23 -17.23 -8.32
N GLY A 86 3.02 -17.81 -8.40
CA GLY A 86 2.64 -19.08 -7.76
C GLY A 86 2.26 -18.97 -6.27
N VAL A 87 1.93 -17.79 -5.77
CA VAL A 87 1.48 -17.55 -4.37
C VAL A 87 0.10 -16.87 -4.33
N VAL A 88 -0.49 -16.57 -5.49
CA VAL A 88 -1.83 -16.00 -5.58
C VAL A 88 -2.86 -17.02 -5.07
N ASP A 89 -3.83 -16.54 -4.32
CA ASP A 89 -5.07 -17.25 -4.06
C ASP A 89 -5.96 -17.14 -5.30
N GLU A 90 -6.16 -18.27 -5.99
CA GLU A 90 -6.86 -18.30 -7.28
C GLU A 90 -8.34 -17.93 -7.15
N GLU A 91 -8.98 -18.30 -6.04
CA GLU A 91 -10.38 -17.93 -5.76
C GLU A 91 -10.51 -16.42 -5.56
N ILE A 92 -9.57 -15.82 -4.85
CA ILE A 92 -9.50 -14.37 -4.65
C ILE A 92 -9.18 -13.63 -5.96
N ALA A 93 -8.32 -14.16 -6.82
CA ALA A 93 -8.05 -13.56 -8.12
C ALA A 93 -9.30 -13.58 -9.02
N MET A 94 -10.05 -14.67 -9.01
CA MET A 94 -11.34 -14.79 -9.73
C MET A 94 -12.39 -13.86 -9.17
N LEU A 95 -12.51 -13.76 -7.85
CA LEU A 95 -13.41 -12.84 -7.17
C LEU A 95 -13.10 -11.38 -7.55
N LEU A 96 -11.82 -11.00 -7.49
CA LEU A 96 -11.35 -9.66 -7.83
C LEU A 96 -11.74 -9.29 -9.27
N ALA A 97 -11.44 -10.15 -10.22
CA ALA A 97 -11.74 -9.94 -11.64
C ALA A 97 -13.26 -9.97 -11.92
N GLY A 98 -13.99 -10.87 -11.28
CA GLY A 98 -15.44 -11.04 -11.46
C GLY A 98 -16.25 -9.84 -10.98
N GLU A 99 -15.83 -9.19 -9.89
CA GLU A 99 -16.51 -8.01 -9.37
C GLU A 99 -16.09 -6.69 -10.06
N ALA A 100 -15.06 -6.70 -10.90
CA ALA A 100 -14.49 -5.48 -11.47
C ALA A 100 -15.54 -4.60 -12.19
N ARG A 101 -16.37 -5.19 -13.05
CA ARG A 101 -17.41 -4.46 -13.81
C ARG A 101 -18.33 -3.67 -12.90
N SER A 102 -18.90 -4.32 -11.88
CA SER A 102 -19.83 -3.66 -10.96
C SER A 102 -19.15 -2.54 -10.14
N ARG A 103 -17.86 -2.67 -9.84
CA ARG A 103 -17.11 -1.60 -9.15
C ARG A 103 -16.83 -0.42 -10.07
N ILE A 104 -16.56 -0.64 -11.36
CA ILE A 104 -16.46 0.45 -12.34
C ILE A 104 -17.79 1.19 -12.47
N GLU A 105 -18.92 0.47 -12.52
CA GLU A 105 -20.24 1.08 -12.53
C GLU A 105 -20.52 1.92 -11.27
N ASP A 106 -20.09 1.45 -10.09
CA ASP A 106 -20.16 2.24 -8.86
C ASP A 106 -19.35 3.54 -8.98
N LEU A 107 -18.11 3.47 -9.47
CA LEU A 107 -17.26 4.66 -9.66
C LEU A 107 -17.86 5.66 -10.66
N LEU A 108 -18.46 5.18 -11.73
CA LEU A 108 -19.20 6.02 -12.69
C LEU A 108 -20.40 6.72 -12.02
N ARG A 109 -21.17 6.03 -11.16
CA ARG A 109 -22.28 6.62 -10.39
C ARG A 109 -21.80 7.68 -9.42
N TYR A 110 -20.60 7.54 -8.85
CA TYR A 110 -19.98 8.57 -8.01
C TYR A 110 -19.36 9.72 -8.84
N GLY A 111 -19.44 9.68 -10.18
CA GLY A 111 -19.01 10.76 -11.06
C GLY A 111 -17.53 10.71 -11.47
N VAL A 112 -16.89 9.55 -11.41
CA VAL A 112 -15.52 9.40 -11.94
C VAL A 112 -15.54 9.57 -13.46
N PRO A 113 -14.80 10.54 -14.05
CA PRO A 113 -14.86 10.87 -15.45
C PRO A 113 -13.82 10.05 -16.25
N PHE A 114 -14.00 8.73 -16.36
CA PHE A 114 -13.14 7.88 -17.17
C PHE A 114 -13.13 8.33 -18.64
N ASP A 115 -11.99 8.18 -19.28
CA ASP A 115 -11.81 8.53 -20.67
C ASP A 115 -12.72 7.69 -21.59
N LYS A 116 -13.21 8.30 -22.66
CA LYS A 116 -14.13 7.70 -23.63
C LYS A 116 -13.62 7.93 -25.04
N ASP A 117 -13.90 6.97 -25.93
CA ASP A 117 -13.69 7.10 -27.35
C ASP A 117 -14.68 8.09 -28.00
N LEU A 118 -14.56 8.26 -29.32
CA LEU A 118 -15.43 9.17 -30.07
C LEU A 118 -16.91 8.72 -30.11
N GLU A 119 -17.17 7.43 -29.92
CA GLU A 119 -18.50 6.82 -29.85
C GLU A 119 -19.09 6.88 -28.43
N GLY A 120 -18.31 7.29 -27.44
CA GLY A 120 -18.73 7.41 -26.04
C GLY A 120 -18.56 6.14 -25.20
N HIS A 121 -17.91 5.13 -25.74
CA HIS A 121 -17.51 3.94 -24.96
C HIS A 121 -16.29 4.24 -24.11
N LEU A 122 -16.09 3.45 -23.04
CA LEU A 122 -14.90 3.57 -22.18
C LEU A 122 -13.63 3.26 -22.99
N ASP A 123 -12.67 4.17 -23.01
CA ASP A 123 -11.37 3.95 -23.64
C ASP A 123 -10.48 3.11 -22.71
N LEU A 124 -9.99 1.99 -23.24
CA LEU A 124 -9.21 1.01 -22.50
C LEU A 124 -7.78 0.94 -23.05
N ALA A 125 -6.79 1.04 -22.16
CA ALA A 125 -5.39 0.83 -22.52
C ALA A 125 -4.89 -0.54 -22.08
N GLN A 126 -3.68 -0.88 -22.52
CA GLN A 126 -2.96 -2.08 -22.12
C GLN A 126 -1.69 -1.71 -21.37
N GLU A 127 -1.43 -2.35 -20.26
CA GLU A 127 -0.17 -2.27 -19.53
C GLU A 127 0.60 -3.59 -19.64
N ALA A 128 1.89 -3.55 -19.33
CA ALA A 128 2.74 -4.74 -19.35
C ALA A 128 2.16 -5.87 -18.48
N ALA A 129 2.35 -7.12 -18.91
CA ALA A 129 1.84 -8.35 -18.30
C ALA A 129 0.30 -8.54 -18.34
N HIS A 130 -0.47 -7.59 -18.90
CA HIS A 130 -1.88 -7.80 -19.25
C HIS A 130 -2.02 -8.41 -20.64
N GLY A 131 -2.84 -9.46 -20.76
CA GLY A 131 -3.14 -10.13 -22.03
C GLY A 131 -4.12 -9.36 -22.93
N ALA A 132 -4.83 -8.36 -22.38
CA ALA A 132 -5.82 -7.58 -23.10
C ALA A 132 -5.82 -6.09 -22.67
N ARG A 133 -6.49 -5.25 -23.48
CA ARG A 133 -6.76 -3.85 -23.13
C ARG A 133 -7.88 -3.81 -22.09
N ARG A 134 -7.55 -3.48 -20.83
CA ARG A 134 -8.52 -3.46 -19.72
C ARG A 134 -8.30 -2.35 -18.71
N ILE A 135 -7.40 -1.41 -18.99
CA ILE A 135 -7.04 -0.35 -18.04
C ILE A 135 -7.83 0.91 -18.36
N LEU A 136 -8.70 1.32 -17.44
CA LEU A 136 -9.43 2.57 -17.52
C LEU A 136 -8.58 3.72 -17.01
N HIS A 137 -8.52 4.81 -17.76
CA HIS A 137 -7.73 6.00 -17.47
C HIS A 137 -8.61 7.23 -17.26
N VAL A 138 -7.99 8.30 -16.74
CA VAL A 138 -8.55 9.65 -16.74
C VAL A 138 -7.45 10.61 -17.18
N LYS A 139 -7.61 11.24 -18.34
CA LYS A 139 -6.69 12.25 -18.89
C LYS A 139 -5.22 11.84 -18.75
N GLY A 140 -4.87 10.72 -19.35
CA GLY A 140 -3.52 10.17 -19.33
C GLY A 140 -3.15 9.56 -17.97
N ASP A 141 -2.29 10.23 -17.19
CA ASP A 141 -1.72 9.72 -15.93
C ASP A 141 -2.33 10.36 -14.67
N THR A 142 -3.64 10.71 -14.70
CA THR A 142 -4.31 11.40 -13.58
C THR A 142 -5.45 10.62 -12.92
N ALA A 143 -5.59 9.32 -13.21
CA ALA A 143 -6.72 8.50 -12.77
C ALA A 143 -6.97 8.54 -11.25
N GLY A 144 -5.93 8.36 -10.44
CA GLY A 144 -6.05 8.38 -8.99
C GLY A 144 -6.61 9.70 -8.44
N ARG A 145 -6.11 10.82 -8.96
CA ARG A 145 -6.59 12.16 -8.56
C ARG A 145 -8.07 12.35 -8.88
N ALA A 146 -8.50 11.94 -10.07
CA ALA A 146 -9.88 12.09 -10.51
C ALA A 146 -10.84 11.19 -9.70
N ILE A 147 -10.47 9.93 -9.46
CA ILE A 147 -11.22 9.00 -8.62
C ILE A 147 -11.38 9.57 -7.20
N MET A 148 -10.28 10.00 -6.59
CA MET A 148 -10.32 10.55 -5.22
C MET A 148 -11.11 11.84 -5.13
N ALA A 149 -11.08 12.72 -6.14
CA ALA A 149 -11.89 13.93 -6.18
C ALA A 149 -13.40 13.59 -6.21
N ALA A 150 -13.80 12.65 -7.04
CA ALA A 150 -15.20 12.20 -7.14
C ALA A 150 -15.70 11.57 -5.83
N LEU A 151 -14.93 10.63 -5.25
CA LEU A 151 -15.33 9.96 -4.01
C LEU A 151 -15.33 10.92 -2.80
N THR A 152 -14.40 11.88 -2.75
CA THR A 152 -14.37 12.91 -1.71
C THR A 152 -15.62 13.80 -1.79
N ALA A 153 -16.03 14.19 -2.99
CA ALA A 153 -17.25 14.96 -3.21
C ALA A 153 -18.50 14.16 -2.80
N ALA A 154 -18.58 12.89 -3.19
CA ALA A 154 -19.67 11.99 -2.81
C ALA A 154 -19.76 11.79 -1.29
N ALA A 155 -18.62 11.55 -0.63
CA ALA A 155 -18.57 11.36 0.82
C ALA A 155 -18.99 12.64 1.60
N ARG A 156 -18.57 13.82 1.14
CA ARG A 156 -19.02 15.10 1.71
C ARG A 156 -20.53 15.34 1.57
N ALA A 157 -21.13 14.81 0.51
CA ALA A 157 -22.58 14.93 0.26
C ALA A 157 -23.39 13.85 1.01
N THR A 158 -22.75 12.90 1.69
CA THR A 158 -23.38 11.77 2.39
C THR A 158 -23.50 12.07 3.89
N PRO A 159 -24.70 12.40 4.44
CA PRO A 159 -24.84 12.85 5.83
C PRO A 159 -24.45 11.82 6.89
N SER A 160 -24.46 10.52 6.57
CA SER A 160 -24.09 9.45 7.48
C SER A 160 -22.57 9.28 7.63
N ILE A 161 -21.75 9.98 6.84
CA ILE A 161 -20.30 9.92 6.90
C ILE A 161 -19.75 11.14 7.63
N GLN A 162 -19.12 10.92 8.79
CA GLN A 162 -18.38 11.94 9.50
C GLN A 162 -16.88 11.74 9.31
N VAL A 163 -16.13 12.83 9.07
CA VAL A 163 -14.66 12.75 8.88
C VAL A 163 -13.94 13.47 10.02
N LEU A 164 -13.00 12.76 10.65
CA LEU A 164 -12.07 13.32 11.64
C LEU A 164 -10.73 13.57 10.96
N GLU A 165 -10.47 14.81 10.58
CA GLU A 165 -9.22 15.24 9.96
C GLU A 165 -8.13 15.54 11.01
N GLY A 166 -6.87 15.25 10.66
CA GLY A 166 -5.73 15.53 11.53
C GLY A 166 -5.57 14.53 12.68
N TRP A 167 -6.22 13.36 12.58
CA TRP A 167 -6.10 12.28 13.55
C TRP A 167 -5.53 11.01 12.92
N GLY A 168 -4.69 10.32 13.66
CA GLY A 168 -4.14 9.01 13.29
C GLY A 168 -4.44 7.97 14.34
N ALA A 169 -4.59 6.71 13.92
CA ALA A 169 -4.73 5.59 14.84
C ALA A 169 -3.42 5.35 15.59
N ARG A 170 -3.54 5.04 16.89
CA ARG A 170 -2.42 4.69 17.77
C ARG A 170 -2.47 3.22 18.14
N GLU A 171 -3.61 2.76 18.68
CA GLU A 171 -3.81 1.37 19.12
C GLU A 171 -5.27 0.96 18.94
N LEU A 172 -5.51 -0.36 18.75
CA LEU A 172 -6.83 -0.97 18.87
C LEU A 172 -7.15 -1.23 20.33
N ILE A 173 -8.38 -1.00 20.71
CA ILE A 173 -8.89 -1.39 22.05
C ILE A 173 -9.54 -2.75 21.91
N ILE A 174 -8.93 -3.76 22.52
CA ILE A 174 -9.42 -5.13 22.52
C ILE A 174 -10.01 -5.46 23.89
N ARG A 175 -11.22 -6.03 23.91
CA ARG A 175 -11.88 -6.57 25.11
C ARG A 175 -12.45 -7.94 24.79
N ASP A 176 -12.15 -8.91 25.61
CA ASP A 176 -12.64 -10.30 25.46
C ASP A 176 -12.35 -10.89 24.06
N GLY A 177 -11.18 -10.53 23.48
CA GLY A 177 -10.74 -11.00 22.16
C GLY A 177 -11.37 -10.28 20.96
N GLN A 178 -12.20 -9.28 21.19
CA GLN A 178 -12.91 -8.52 20.16
C GLN A 178 -12.51 -7.04 20.16
N VAL A 179 -12.68 -6.38 19.02
CA VAL A 179 -12.53 -4.92 18.94
C VAL A 179 -13.64 -4.24 19.77
N ALA A 180 -13.24 -3.33 20.65
CA ALA A 180 -14.14 -2.49 21.45
C ALA A 180 -13.94 -0.99 21.15
N GLY A 181 -13.00 -0.65 20.28
CA GLY A 181 -12.71 0.73 19.91
C GLY A 181 -11.31 0.94 19.37
N ILE A 182 -10.96 2.19 19.24
CA ILE A 182 -9.65 2.61 18.74
C ILE A 182 -9.16 3.86 19.48
N GLU A 183 -7.88 3.87 19.82
CA GLU A 183 -7.20 5.04 20.34
C GLU A 183 -6.60 5.86 19.19
N LEU A 184 -6.90 7.16 19.18
CA LEU A 184 -6.44 8.13 18.19
C LEU A 184 -5.52 9.16 18.84
N ALA A 185 -4.55 9.63 18.06
CA ALA A 185 -3.73 10.79 18.42
C ALA A 185 -3.78 11.84 17.31
N ARG A 186 -3.54 13.09 17.66
CA ARG A 186 -3.35 14.16 16.69
C ARG A 186 -2.15 13.84 15.79
N ALA A 187 -2.27 14.11 14.50
CA ALA A 187 -1.16 13.97 13.55
C ALA A 187 0.03 14.83 14.02
N GLY A 188 1.22 14.26 14.09
CA GLY A 188 2.43 14.93 14.57
C GLY A 188 2.55 15.09 16.10
N ALA A 189 1.57 14.60 16.87
CA ALA A 189 1.63 14.67 18.33
C ALA A 189 2.70 13.74 18.93
N SER A 190 3.31 14.14 20.04
CA SER A 190 4.22 13.29 20.79
C SER A 190 3.51 12.09 21.43
N ALA A 191 4.27 11.06 21.82
CA ALA A 191 3.72 9.88 22.50
C ALA A 191 2.99 10.23 23.81
N ALA A 192 3.41 11.31 24.51
CA ALA A 192 2.80 11.78 25.74
C ALA A 192 1.61 12.73 25.54
N ALA A 193 1.26 13.05 24.29
CA ALA A 193 0.13 13.93 24.01
C ALA A 193 -1.21 13.23 24.35
N PRO A 194 -2.22 14.00 24.75
CA PRO A 194 -3.56 13.47 24.99
C PRO A 194 -4.09 12.72 23.77
N SER A 195 -4.70 11.57 24.02
CA SER A 195 -5.35 10.73 23.01
C SER A 195 -6.88 10.81 23.13
N LEU A 196 -7.54 10.34 22.09
CA LEU A 196 -8.99 10.18 22.02
C LEU A 196 -9.30 8.70 21.82
N VAL A 197 -10.09 8.11 22.69
CA VAL A 197 -10.64 6.77 22.47
C VAL A 197 -12.02 6.90 21.85
N LEU A 198 -12.20 6.30 20.69
CA LEU A 198 -13.51 6.09 20.07
C LEU A 198 -13.96 4.67 20.37
N ASP A 199 -15.09 4.54 21.07
CA ASP A 199 -15.75 3.26 21.22
C ASP A 199 -16.34 2.81 19.88
N ALA A 200 -16.01 1.60 19.44
CA ALA A 200 -16.46 1.04 18.19
C ALA A 200 -16.60 -0.48 18.30
N TYR A 201 -17.62 -1.03 17.67
CA TYR A 201 -17.79 -2.48 17.51
C TYR A 201 -17.28 -3.00 16.17
N ALA A 202 -17.03 -2.09 15.23
CA ALA A 202 -16.43 -2.40 13.94
C ALA A 202 -15.34 -1.37 13.62
N VAL A 203 -14.12 -1.86 13.39
CA VAL A 203 -13.00 -1.03 12.93
C VAL A 203 -12.52 -1.58 11.58
N VAL A 204 -12.41 -0.70 10.60
CA VAL A 204 -11.86 -1.02 9.27
C VAL A 204 -10.52 -0.33 9.12
N LEU A 205 -9.45 -1.08 8.93
CA LEU A 205 -8.14 -0.54 8.56
C LEU A 205 -8.07 -0.36 7.05
N ALA A 206 -7.86 0.88 6.60
CA ALA A 206 -7.66 1.28 5.21
C ALA A 206 -6.48 2.27 5.09
N THR A 207 -5.43 2.02 5.88
CA THR A 207 -4.33 2.94 6.17
C THR A 207 -3.24 2.99 5.10
N GLY A 208 -3.37 2.20 4.04
CA GLY A 208 -2.35 2.08 3.00
C GLY A 208 -1.16 1.22 3.42
N GLY A 209 -0.10 1.25 2.63
CA GLY A 209 1.04 0.36 2.74
C GLY A 209 2.20 0.89 3.59
N SER A 210 3.40 0.41 3.27
CA SER A 210 4.61 0.58 4.09
C SER A 210 5.82 1.14 3.33
N GLY A 211 5.64 1.73 2.14
CA GLY A 211 6.76 2.15 1.29
C GLY A 211 7.71 3.16 1.93
N GLN A 212 7.25 3.96 2.89
CA GLN A 212 8.09 4.92 3.64
C GLN A 212 9.05 4.25 4.64
N LEU A 213 9.04 2.93 4.76
CA LEU A 213 10.09 2.18 5.43
C LEU A 213 11.41 2.17 4.63
N TYR A 214 11.37 2.58 3.36
CA TYR A 214 12.52 2.59 2.45
C TYR A 214 12.96 4.02 2.13
N ALA A 215 14.25 4.24 1.96
CA ALA A 215 14.82 5.55 1.66
C ALA A 215 14.43 6.05 0.26
N ILE A 216 14.24 5.12 -0.70
CA ILE A 216 13.75 5.43 -2.03
C ILE A 216 12.38 4.79 -2.18
N THR A 217 11.34 5.62 -2.28
CA THR A 217 9.95 5.20 -2.39
C THR A 217 9.13 6.17 -3.23
N THR A 218 8.12 5.65 -3.91
CA THR A 218 7.11 6.46 -4.63
C THR A 218 5.89 6.76 -3.76
N ASN A 219 5.86 6.25 -2.52
CA ASN A 219 4.71 6.39 -1.64
C ASN A 219 4.74 7.69 -0.84
N PRO A 220 3.57 8.28 -0.54
CA PRO A 220 3.47 9.47 0.28
C PRO A 220 3.92 9.20 1.73
N ARG A 221 4.21 10.27 2.46
CA ARG A 221 4.81 10.21 3.81
C ARG A 221 3.96 9.47 4.86
N GLU A 222 2.68 9.31 4.60
CA GLU A 222 1.73 8.59 5.47
C GLU A 222 1.84 7.06 5.33
N SER A 223 2.42 6.55 4.25
CA SER A 223 2.51 5.09 3.99
C SER A 223 3.65 4.44 4.78
N ARG A 224 3.51 4.35 6.11
CA ARG A 224 4.55 3.92 7.07
C ARG A 224 4.33 2.53 7.66
N GLY A 225 3.23 1.86 7.28
CA GLY A 225 2.86 0.56 7.85
C GLY A 225 2.13 0.65 9.19
N ASP A 226 1.57 1.82 9.53
CA ASP A 226 0.92 2.05 10.82
C ASP A 226 -0.20 1.04 11.11
N GLY A 227 -1.11 0.80 10.15
CA GLY A 227 -2.20 -0.15 10.35
C GLY A 227 -1.73 -1.59 10.50
N ILE A 228 -0.67 -1.99 9.77
CA ILE A 228 -0.05 -3.32 9.92
C ILE A 228 0.50 -3.49 11.34
N ALA A 229 1.24 -2.48 11.83
CA ALA A 229 1.81 -2.51 13.17
C ALA A 229 0.75 -2.55 14.28
N ILE A 230 -0.30 -1.74 14.15
CA ILE A 230 -1.41 -1.68 15.12
C ILE A 230 -2.16 -3.01 15.17
N ALA A 231 -2.50 -3.58 14.00
CA ALA A 231 -3.14 -4.88 13.91
C ALA A 231 -2.27 -6.00 14.50
N ALA A 232 -0.97 -6.02 14.17
CA ALA A 232 -0.02 -7.01 14.68
C ALA A 232 0.13 -6.94 16.22
N ARG A 233 0.19 -5.73 16.81
CA ARG A 233 0.21 -5.57 18.27
C ARG A 233 -1.08 -6.02 18.95
N ALA A 234 -2.21 -5.88 18.26
CA ALA A 234 -3.50 -6.40 18.73
C ALA A 234 -3.61 -7.94 18.62
N GLY A 235 -2.64 -8.61 17.99
CA GLY A 235 -2.60 -10.06 17.82
C GLY A 235 -3.12 -10.56 16.47
N ALA A 236 -3.42 -9.68 15.52
CA ALA A 236 -3.81 -10.08 14.18
C ALA A 236 -2.67 -10.83 13.46
N THR A 237 -3.04 -11.83 12.66
CA THR A 237 -2.11 -12.49 11.75
C THR A 237 -1.71 -11.54 10.61
N ILE A 238 -0.43 -11.50 10.31
CA ILE A 238 0.14 -10.79 9.17
C ILE A 238 0.52 -11.82 8.11
N ALA A 239 0.17 -11.56 6.87
CA ALA A 239 0.46 -12.45 5.76
C ALA A 239 1.40 -11.79 4.74
N ASP A 240 2.26 -12.61 4.12
CA ASP A 240 3.06 -12.25 2.95
C ASP A 240 3.96 -11.00 3.14
N ALA A 241 4.37 -10.73 4.39
CA ALA A 241 5.07 -9.49 4.77
C ALA A 241 6.38 -9.26 3.99
N GLU A 242 7.05 -10.32 3.53
CA GLU A 242 8.28 -10.25 2.73
C GLU A 242 8.10 -9.71 1.31
N PHE A 243 6.86 -9.69 0.78
CA PHE A 243 6.59 -9.30 -0.59
C PHE A 243 6.33 -7.79 -0.71
N VAL A 244 7.41 -7.03 -0.87
CA VAL A 244 7.40 -5.59 -1.18
C VAL A 244 7.81 -5.41 -2.63
N GLN A 245 6.92 -4.87 -3.46
CA GLN A 245 7.19 -4.58 -4.86
C GLN A 245 7.98 -3.28 -4.99
N PHE A 246 9.08 -3.34 -5.73
CA PHE A 246 9.86 -2.17 -6.13
C PHE A 246 9.50 -1.80 -7.58
N HIS A 247 9.04 -0.55 -7.78
CA HIS A 247 8.85 -0.05 -9.14
C HIS A 247 10.21 0.25 -9.78
N PRO A 248 10.46 -0.24 -11.00
CA PRO A 248 11.79 -0.13 -11.60
C PRO A 248 12.19 1.30 -11.98
N THR A 249 11.22 2.17 -12.26
CA THR A 249 11.45 3.46 -12.88
C THR A 249 10.91 4.64 -12.06
N ALA A 250 11.29 4.73 -10.78
CA ALA A 250 11.15 5.98 -10.04
C ALA A 250 12.20 7.00 -10.56
N ILE A 251 11.77 8.24 -10.74
CA ILE A 251 12.64 9.32 -11.25
C ILE A 251 13.63 9.71 -10.16
N ASN A 252 14.92 9.45 -10.40
CA ASN A 252 15.99 9.64 -9.42
C ASN A 252 16.57 11.07 -9.49
N ILE A 253 15.84 12.03 -8.93
CA ILE A 253 16.18 13.45 -8.90
C ILE A 253 16.34 14.00 -7.48
N GLY A 254 16.58 13.11 -6.50
CA GLY A 254 16.81 13.51 -5.11
C GLY A 254 15.55 13.95 -4.34
N ARG A 255 14.34 13.72 -4.89
CA ARG A 255 13.09 14.00 -4.20
C ARG A 255 12.67 12.82 -3.31
N ASP A 256 12.07 13.13 -2.17
CA ASP A 256 11.44 12.17 -1.26
C ASP A 256 10.01 12.64 -0.92
N PRO A 257 8.98 11.94 -1.38
CA PRO A 257 9.00 10.72 -2.22
C PRO A 257 9.49 10.96 -3.66
N ALA A 258 10.08 9.92 -4.25
CA ALA A 258 10.52 9.95 -5.63
C ALA A 258 9.33 9.98 -6.59
N PRO A 259 9.30 10.88 -7.58
CA PRO A 259 8.26 10.86 -8.60
C PRO A 259 8.32 9.57 -9.43
N LEU A 260 7.17 9.13 -9.91
CA LEU A 260 7.05 7.89 -10.68
C LEU A 260 7.09 8.19 -12.18
N ALA A 261 7.96 7.50 -12.94
CA ALA A 261 7.81 7.34 -14.38
C ALA A 261 6.99 6.07 -14.62
N THR A 262 5.72 6.26 -14.99
CA THR A 262 4.71 5.20 -15.13
C THR A 262 5.15 4.08 -16.07
N GLU A 263 4.64 2.87 -15.85
CA GLU A 263 4.90 1.70 -16.68
C GLU A 263 4.40 1.90 -18.12
N SER A 264 3.35 2.68 -18.30
CA SER A 264 2.80 3.01 -19.62
C SER A 264 3.83 3.64 -20.56
N LEU A 265 4.84 4.38 -20.05
CA LEU A 265 5.95 4.88 -20.86
C LEU A 265 6.71 3.74 -21.57
N ARG A 266 6.95 2.63 -20.88
CA ARG A 266 7.60 1.44 -21.45
C ARG A 266 6.69 0.75 -22.46
N GLY A 267 5.38 0.70 -22.19
CA GLY A 267 4.35 0.25 -23.12
C GLY A 267 4.35 1.06 -24.42
N GLU A 268 4.59 2.37 -24.34
CA GLU A 268 4.70 3.27 -25.49
C GLU A 268 6.09 3.28 -26.15
N GLY A 269 6.96 2.36 -25.75
CA GLY A 269 8.23 2.08 -26.39
C GLY A 269 9.43 2.83 -25.82
N ALA A 270 9.31 3.42 -24.62
CA ALA A 270 10.48 3.87 -23.87
C ALA A 270 11.37 2.68 -23.50
N VAL A 271 12.69 2.86 -23.54
CA VAL A 271 13.67 1.80 -23.30
C VAL A 271 14.59 2.12 -22.14
N LEU A 272 15.07 1.09 -21.45
CA LEU A 272 16.02 1.22 -20.35
C LEU A 272 17.45 1.12 -20.88
N VAL A 273 18.24 2.16 -20.60
CA VAL A 273 19.66 2.22 -20.97
C VAL A 273 20.53 2.53 -19.75
N ASN A 274 21.78 2.09 -19.77
CA ASN A 274 22.79 2.52 -18.79
C ASN A 274 23.55 3.76 -19.28
N GLY A 275 24.50 4.27 -18.49
CA GLY A 275 25.31 5.44 -18.84
C GLY A 275 26.20 5.27 -20.06
N ARG A 276 26.31 4.05 -20.62
CA ARG A 276 26.99 3.76 -21.88
C ARG A 276 26.02 3.68 -23.07
N GLY A 277 24.72 3.90 -22.86
CA GLY A 277 23.68 3.76 -23.90
C GLY A 277 23.29 2.31 -24.19
N GLU A 278 23.72 1.34 -23.39
CA GLU A 278 23.42 -0.08 -23.60
C GLU A 278 22.02 -0.43 -23.05
N ARG A 279 21.17 -1.06 -23.86
CA ARG A 279 19.86 -1.61 -23.46
C ARG A 279 20.04 -2.92 -22.69
N PHE A 280 20.34 -2.82 -21.42
CA PHE A 280 20.72 -3.94 -20.56
C PHE A 280 19.58 -4.96 -20.32
N MET A 281 18.32 -4.58 -20.46
CA MET A 281 17.18 -5.49 -20.23
C MET A 281 17.06 -6.59 -21.27
N ARG A 282 17.57 -6.40 -22.49
CA ARG A 282 17.57 -7.43 -23.55
C ARG A 282 18.33 -8.70 -23.18
N ALA A 283 19.35 -8.60 -22.34
CA ALA A 283 20.11 -9.74 -21.84
C ALA A 283 19.46 -10.43 -20.62
N LEU A 284 18.45 -9.81 -20.01
CA LEU A 284 17.86 -10.28 -18.74
C LEU A 284 16.49 -10.93 -18.92
N HIS A 285 15.71 -10.52 -19.92
CA HIS A 285 14.37 -11.06 -20.17
C HIS A 285 13.99 -10.95 -21.66
N GLN A 286 13.23 -11.94 -22.17
CA GLN A 286 12.80 -11.98 -23.58
C GLN A 286 11.95 -10.75 -23.96
N ASP A 287 11.08 -10.28 -23.05
CA ASP A 287 10.25 -9.09 -23.24
C ASP A 287 10.97 -7.79 -22.85
N ALA A 288 12.27 -7.86 -22.55
CA ALA A 288 13.13 -6.74 -22.18
C ALA A 288 12.47 -5.82 -21.13
N GLU A 289 12.20 -4.55 -21.45
CA GLU A 289 11.63 -3.55 -20.56
C GLU A 289 10.15 -3.81 -20.18
N LEU A 290 9.47 -4.69 -20.91
CA LEU A 290 8.09 -5.12 -20.64
C LEU A 290 8.01 -6.39 -19.79
N GLY A 291 9.14 -6.93 -19.37
CA GLY A 291 9.20 -8.05 -18.43
C GLY A 291 8.56 -7.72 -17.08
N PRO A 292 8.34 -8.73 -16.22
CA PRO A 292 7.80 -8.56 -14.86
C PRO A 292 8.57 -7.51 -14.06
N ARG A 293 7.84 -6.71 -13.27
CA ARG A 293 8.41 -5.57 -12.52
C ARG A 293 9.60 -5.94 -11.66
N ASP A 294 9.56 -7.09 -11.01
CA ASP A 294 10.63 -7.59 -10.14
C ASP A 294 11.92 -7.85 -10.93
N ILE A 295 11.82 -8.42 -12.14
CA ILE A 295 12.97 -8.68 -13.02
C ILE A 295 13.56 -7.34 -13.51
N VAL A 296 12.70 -6.43 -13.96
CA VAL A 296 13.13 -5.10 -14.44
C VAL A 296 13.77 -4.30 -13.30
N ALA A 297 13.17 -4.32 -12.09
CA ALA A 297 13.72 -3.65 -10.92
C ALA A 297 15.11 -4.19 -10.53
N ARG A 298 15.31 -5.52 -10.58
CA ARG A 298 16.64 -6.12 -10.35
C ARG A 298 17.66 -5.71 -11.41
N GLY A 299 17.23 -5.61 -12.68
CA GLY A 299 18.08 -5.11 -13.77
C GLY A 299 18.54 -3.69 -13.53
N VAL A 300 17.62 -2.77 -13.26
CA VAL A 300 17.90 -1.36 -12.94
C VAL A 300 18.78 -1.25 -11.69
N TYR A 301 18.47 -2.02 -10.64
CA TYR A 301 19.26 -2.04 -9.40
C TYR A 301 20.71 -2.40 -9.66
N ARG A 302 20.98 -3.44 -10.45
CA ARG A 302 22.36 -3.87 -10.79
C ARG A 302 23.12 -2.80 -11.54
N GLU A 303 22.49 -2.08 -12.48
CA GLU A 303 23.12 -0.97 -13.19
C GLU A 303 23.45 0.20 -12.26
N VAL A 304 22.53 0.58 -11.38
CA VAL A 304 22.74 1.63 -10.39
C VAL A 304 23.86 1.26 -9.41
N MET A 305 23.82 0.04 -8.86
CA MET A 305 24.83 -0.41 -7.88
C MET A 305 26.22 -0.61 -8.48
N SER A 306 26.31 -0.88 -9.77
CA SER A 306 27.60 -0.98 -10.48
C SER A 306 28.20 0.37 -10.85
N GLY A 307 27.52 1.47 -10.53
CA GLY A 307 27.96 2.83 -10.86
C GLY A 307 27.76 3.24 -12.33
N ARG A 308 27.14 2.36 -13.15
CA ARG A 308 26.81 2.70 -14.55
C ARG A 308 25.57 3.58 -14.66
N GLY A 309 24.74 3.65 -13.61
CA GLY A 309 23.46 4.32 -13.64
C GLY A 309 22.42 3.63 -14.52
N ALA A 310 21.16 4.02 -14.37
CA ALA A 310 20.08 3.54 -15.22
C ALA A 310 19.19 4.72 -15.64
N TYR A 311 18.77 4.71 -16.90
CA TYR A 311 18.02 5.81 -17.52
C TYR A 311 16.87 5.24 -18.34
N LEU A 312 15.71 5.93 -18.31
CA LEU A 312 14.56 5.64 -19.16
C LEU A 312 14.60 6.60 -20.37
N ASP A 313 14.87 6.07 -21.53
CA ASP A 313 14.89 6.82 -22.79
C ASP A 313 13.50 6.88 -23.40
N CYS A 314 12.87 8.04 -23.30
CA CYS A 314 11.52 8.33 -23.77
C CYS A 314 11.50 9.12 -25.09
N ARG A 315 12.64 9.42 -25.71
CA ARG A 315 12.74 10.29 -26.88
C ARG A 315 11.89 9.83 -28.06
N LYS A 316 11.59 8.53 -28.15
CA LYS A 316 10.70 7.97 -29.19
C LYS A 316 9.26 8.48 -29.10
N ILE A 317 8.77 8.85 -27.91
CA ILE A 317 7.42 9.39 -27.70
C ILE A 317 7.29 10.80 -28.31
N GLY A 318 8.37 11.57 -28.29
CA GLY A 318 8.48 12.84 -29.01
C GLY A 318 7.59 13.95 -28.45
N ALA A 319 7.00 14.73 -29.37
CA ALA A 319 6.26 15.96 -29.05
C ALA A 319 4.98 15.72 -28.22
N GLU A 320 4.39 14.54 -28.30
CA GLU A 320 3.15 14.20 -27.58
C GLU A 320 3.36 13.93 -26.08
N PHE A 321 4.62 13.81 -25.63
CA PHE A 321 4.96 13.44 -24.26
C PHE A 321 4.24 14.30 -23.19
N PRO A 322 4.21 15.66 -23.28
CA PRO A 322 3.56 16.50 -22.28
C PRO A 322 2.06 16.29 -22.17
N GLU A 323 1.39 15.98 -23.27
CA GLU A 323 -0.05 15.76 -23.31
C GLU A 323 -0.42 14.39 -22.78
N ARG A 324 0.34 13.35 -23.16
CA ARG A 324 0.08 11.95 -22.77
C ARG A 324 0.52 11.63 -21.35
N PHE A 325 1.59 12.28 -20.86
CA PHE A 325 2.19 12.01 -19.54
C PHE A 325 2.48 13.32 -18.78
N PRO A 326 1.45 14.14 -18.52
CA PRO A 326 1.63 15.47 -17.95
C PRO A 326 2.28 15.47 -16.56
N THR A 327 2.00 14.46 -15.73
CA THR A 327 2.58 14.34 -14.37
C THR A 327 4.07 14.02 -14.44
N VAL A 328 4.47 13.09 -15.31
CA VAL A 328 5.88 12.72 -15.51
C VAL A 328 6.65 13.90 -16.13
N PHE A 329 6.05 14.57 -17.13
CA PHE A 329 6.66 15.73 -17.76
C PHE A 329 6.94 16.85 -16.76
N ALA A 330 5.95 17.19 -15.92
CA ALA A 330 6.10 18.21 -14.88
C ALA A 330 7.18 17.84 -13.86
N ALA A 331 7.28 16.57 -13.48
CA ALA A 331 8.32 16.09 -12.57
C ALA A 331 9.72 16.25 -13.18
N CYS A 332 9.91 15.87 -14.45
CA CYS A 332 11.17 16.02 -15.17
C CYS A 332 11.55 17.50 -15.34
N GLN A 333 10.62 18.34 -15.81
CA GLN A 333 10.86 19.79 -16.00
C GLN A 333 11.28 20.48 -14.69
N SER A 334 10.72 20.06 -13.54
CA SER A 334 11.10 20.61 -12.23
C SER A 334 12.54 20.32 -11.83
N ALA A 335 13.19 19.37 -12.50
CA ALA A 335 14.60 19.00 -12.33
C ALA A 335 15.48 19.45 -13.51
N GLY A 336 14.91 20.22 -14.45
CA GLY A 336 15.62 20.70 -15.65
C GLY A 336 15.84 19.64 -16.72
N ILE A 337 15.08 18.52 -16.68
CA ILE A 337 15.15 17.41 -17.63
C ILE A 337 14.03 17.55 -18.66
N ASP A 338 14.37 17.53 -19.96
CA ASP A 338 13.39 17.40 -21.02
C ASP A 338 13.38 15.95 -21.56
N PRO A 339 12.38 15.14 -21.22
CA PRO A 339 12.32 13.72 -21.60
C PRO A 339 12.17 13.49 -23.11
N ARG A 340 11.90 14.54 -23.88
CA ARG A 340 11.84 14.49 -25.36
C ARG A 340 13.23 14.53 -25.98
N SER A 341 14.24 15.05 -25.29
CA SER A 341 15.61 15.25 -25.79
C SER A 341 16.66 14.41 -25.04
N GLU A 342 16.41 14.09 -23.77
CA GLU A 342 17.38 13.38 -22.94
C GLU A 342 16.73 12.28 -22.08
N PRO A 343 17.46 11.18 -21.76
CA PRO A 343 16.93 10.10 -20.93
C PRO A 343 16.72 10.53 -19.47
N ILE A 344 15.65 10.01 -18.85
CA ILE A 344 15.27 10.28 -17.46
C ILE A 344 16.10 9.37 -16.52
N PRO A 345 16.86 9.90 -15.54
CA PRO A 345 17.54 9.07 -14.57
C PRO A 345 16.52 8.32 -13.68
N VAL A 346 16.69 7.01 -13.52
CA VAL A 346 15.76 6.18 -12.77
C VAL A 346 16.47 5.28 -11.76
N ALA A 347 15.74 4.92 -10.70
CA ALA A 347 16.15 3.93 -9.71
C ALA A 347 14.96 3.10 -9.24
N PRO A 348 15.18 1.86 -8.74
CA PRO A 348 14.10 1.11 -8.11
C PRO A 348 13.66 1.78 -6.82
N ALA A 349 12.35 1.85 -6.59
CA ALA A 349 11.77 2.44 -5.39
C ALA A 349 10.68 1.54 -4.82
N ALA A 350 10.58 1.45 -3.49
CA ALA A 350 9.47 0.78 -2.84
C ALA A 350 8.15 1.43 -3.29
N HIS A 351 7.21 0.61 -3.76
CA HIS A 351 6.04 1.09 -4.49
C HIS A 351 4.72 0.51 -3.98
N TYR A 352 4.67 -0.78 -3.68
CA TYR A 352 3.48 -1.46 -3.19
C TYR A 352 3.85 -2.63 -2.27
N HIS A 353 3.15 -2.78 -1.16
CA HIS A 353 3.31 -3.90 -0.25
C HIS A 353 2.19 -4.91 -0.48
N MET A 354 2.50 -6.09 -1.06
CA MET A 354 1.51 -7.16 -1.26
C MET A 354 1.16 -7.86 0.05
N GLY A 355 2.08 -7.86 1.01
CA GLY A 355 1.83 -8.30 2.37
C GLY A 355 1.06 -7.29 3.20
N GLY A 356 0.55 -7.73 4.35
CA GLY A 356 -0.22 -6.90 5.25
C GLY A 356 -1.03 -7.71 6.24
N VAL A 357 -2.08 -7.12 6.79
CA VAL A 357 -3.01 -7.81 7.67
C VAL A 357 -3.72 -8.90 6.88
N TYR A 358 -3.64 -10.15 7.34
CA TYR A 358 -4.37 -11.26 6.73
C TYR A 358 -5.88 -10.99 6.74
N THR A 359 -6.53 -11.23 5.61
CA THR A 359 -7.98 -11.15 5.50
C THR A 359 -8.56 -12.32 4.72
N ASP A 360 -9.82 -12.66 5.05
CA ASP A 360 -10.64 -13.54 4.23
C ASP A 360 -11.23 -12.79 3.01
N ALA A 361 -12.05 -13.49 2.23
CA ALA A 361 -12.73 -12.94 1.06
C ALA A 361 -13.68 -11.76 1.36
N ASN A 362 -14.06 -11.53 2.62
CA ASN A 362 -14.92 -10.43 3.05
C ASN A 362 -14.13 -9.30 3.77
N GLY A 363 -12.81 -9.39 3.76
CA GLY A 363 -11.92 -8.44 4.43
C GLY A 363 -11.87 -8.58 5.95
N ARG A 364 -12.40 -9.69 6.53
CA ARG A 364 -12.29 -9.96 7.97
C ARG A 364 -10.88 -10.38 8.31
N THR A 365 -10.37 -9.87 9.42
CA THR A 365 -9.09 -10.30 9.98
C THR A 365 -9.26 -11.48 10.93
N THR A 366 -8.18 -11.91 11.57
CA THR A 366 -8.23 -12.94 12.65
C THR A 366 -8.74 -12.40 13.99
N ILE A 367 -9.10 -11.12 14.07
CA ILE A 367 -9.68 -10.49 15.28
C ILE A 367 -11.13 -10.12 14.99
N GLU A 368 -12.04 -10.56 15.82
CA GLU A 368 -13.47 -10.25 15.68
C GLU A 368 -13.72 -8.73 15.81
N GLY A 369 -14.55 -8.18 14.93
CA GLY A 369 -14.81 -6.75 14.85
C GLY A 369 -13.71 -5.93 14.16
N LEU A 370 -12.70 -6.59 13.55
CA LEU A 370 -11.64 -5.95 12.78
C LEU A 370 -11.66 -6.40 11.32
N TRP A 371 -11.79 -5.43 10.42
CA TRP A 371 -11.64 -5.62 8.98
C TRP A 371 -10.45 -4.84 8.45
N ALA A 372 -9.94 -5.26 7.28
CA ALA A 372 -8.92 -4.51 6.55
C ALA A 372 -9.19 -4.57 5.04
N CYS A 373 -8.93 -3.47 4.31
CA CYS A 373 -9.05 -3.41 2.86
C CYS A 373 -8.06 -2.41 2.24
N GLY A 374 -7.77 -2.59 0.96
CA GLY A 374 -6.70 -1.87 0.26
C GLY A 374 -5.32 -2.32 0.73
N GLU A 375 -4.29 -1.54 0.46
CA GLU A 375 -2.89 -1.94 0.60
C GLU A 375 -2.43 -2.33 2.03
N VAL A 376 -3.22 -2.03 3.06
CA VAL A 376 -2.92 -2.52 4.43
C VAL A 376 -3.24 -4.00 4.61
N ALA A 377 -4.12 -4.54 3.75
CA ALA A 377 -4.57 -5.93 3.78
C ALA A 377 -3.72 -6.81 2.88
N SER A 378 -3.48 -8.04 3.29
CA SER A 378 -3.01 -9.12 2.41
C SER A 378 -4.18 -10.05 2.13
N THR A 379 -4.85 -9.79 1.01
CA THR A 379 -6.04 -10.53 0.57
C THR A 379 -5.71 -11.87 -0.10
N GLY A 380 -4.46 -12.02 -0.58
CA GLY A 380 -4.03 -13.14 -1.42
C GLY A 380 -4.12 -12.87 -2.93
N ALA A 381 -4.73 -11.75 -3.35
CA ALA A 381 -4.92 -11.44 -4.77
C ALA A 381 -3.61 -11.20 -5.54
N HIS A 382 -2.56 -10.73 -4.88
CA HIS A 382 -1.34 -10.28 -5.57
C HIS A 382 -0.18 -11.27 -5.51
N GLY A 383 -0.21 -12.23 -4.61
CA GLY A 383 0.89 -13.17 -4.43
C GLY A 383 2.24 -12.47 -4.20
N ALA A 384 3.28 -12.99 -4.83
CA ALA A 384 4.64 -12.47 -4.67
C ALA A 384 4.97 -11.27 -5.57
N ASN A 385 4.10 -10.89 -6.51
CA ASN A 385 4.31 -9.75 -7.42
C ASN A 385 2.98 -9.27 -8.00
N ARG A 386 2.62 -8.03 -7.71
CA ARG A 386 1.34 -7.45 -8.11
C ARG A 386 1.29 -7.12 -9.60
N LEU A 387 0.22 -7.54 -10.28
CA LEU A 387 -0.12 -7.08 -11.62
C LEU A 387 -0.47 -5.59 -11.58
N ALA A 388 0.00 -4.82 -12.55
CA ALA A 388 -0.27 -3.39 -12.66
C ALA A 388 -1.78 -3.09 -12.64
N SER A 389 -2.17 -1.94 -12.10
CA SER A 389 -3.56 -1.45 -12.03
C SER A 389 -4.57 -2.30 -11.21
N ASN A 390 -4.15 -3.45 -10.66
CA ASN A 390 -4.99 -4.27 -9.76
C ASN A 390 -5.14 -3.67 -8.36
N SER A 391 -4.24 -2.82 -7.90
CA SER A 391 -4.33 -2.25 -6.54
C SER A 391 -5.52 -1.32 -6.33
N LEU A 392 -5.87 -0.52 -7.34
CA LEU A 392 -7.07 0.32 -7.29
C LEU A 392 -8.34 -0.55 -7.37
N LEU A 393 -8.32 -1.62 -8.17
CA LEU A 393 -9.43 -2.57 -8.24
C LEU A 393 -9.63 -3.30 -6.90
N GLU A 394 -8.56 -3.81 -6.29
CA GLU A 394 -8.62 -4.43 -4.96
C GLU A 394 -9.24 -3.50 -3.92
N ALA A 395 -8.82 -2.24 -3.90
CA ALA A 395 -9.34 -1.26 -2.96
C ALA A 395 -10.87 -1.08 -3.04
N VAL A 396 -11.44 -1.07 -4.24
CA VAL A 396 -12.89 -0.90 -4.42
C VAL A 396 -13.65 -2.22 -4.28
N VAL A 397 -13.10 -3.35 -4.71
CA VAL A 397 -13.73 -4.66 -4.54
C VAL A 397 -13.82 -5.02 -3.07
N PHE A 398 -12.69 -5.02 -2.36
CA PHE A 398 -12.69 -5.36 -0.93
C PHE A 398 -13.34 -4.28 -0.07
N GLY A 399 -13.27 -3.00 -0.45
CA GLY A 399 -14.04 -1.94 0.20
C GLY A 399 -15.55 -2.19 0.17
N ALA A 400 -16.08 -2.67 -0.97
CA ALA A 400 -17.49 -3.04 -1.09
C ALA A 400 -17.84 -4.30 -0.28
N ARG A 401 -16.96 -5.31 -0.28
CA ARG A 401 -17.18 -6.56 0.45
C ARG A 401 -17.16 -6.36 1.96
N VAL A 402 -16.21 -5.59 2.46
CA VAL A 402 -16.15 -5.16 3.88
C VAL A 402 -17.45 -4.44 4.27
N ALA A 403 -17.89 -3.50 3.44
CA ALA A 403 -19.12 -2.76 3.73
C ALA A 403 -20.35 -3.68 3.77
N HIS A 404 -20.46 -4.63 2.85
CA HIS A 404 -21.54 -5.59 2.80
C HIS A 404 -21.53 -6.50 4.04
N ASP A 405 -20.37 -7.06 4.40
CA ASP A 405 -20.22 -7.94 5.55
C ASP A 405 -20.55 -7.24 6.88
N ILE A 406 -20.12 -5.99 7.05
CA ILE A 406 -20.45 -5.18 8.23
C ILE A 406 -21.97 -4.93 8.26
N ALA A 407 -22.58 -4.55 7.13
CA ALA A 407 -24.01 -4.26 7.07
C ALA A 407 -24.90 -5.48 7.39
N GLU A 408 -24.46 -6.68 7.03
CA GLU A 408 -25.19 -7.92 7.36
C GLU A 408 -25.06 -8.32 8.83
N ARG A 409 -23.92 -8.00 9.47
CA ARG A 409 -23.62 -8.47 10.84
C ARG A 409 -23.99 -7.48 11.93
N MET A 410 -23.99 -6.20 11.61
CA MET A 410 -24.09 -5.15 12.60
C MET A 410 -25.46 -4.46 12.57
N PRO A 411 -26.07 -4.22 13.74
CA PRO A 411 -27.31 -3.47 13.79
C PRO A 411 -27.09 -2.03 13.30
N SER A 412 -28.11 -1.46 12.67
CA SER A 412 -28.11 -0.04 12.36
C SER A 412 -28.11 0.76 13.67
N ALA A 413 -27.15 1.65 13.84
CA ALA A 413 -27.07 2.56 14.98
C ALA A 413 -27.60 3.95 14.59
N GLU A 414 -28.01 4.72 15.58
CA GLU A 414 -28.34 6.14 15.38
C GLU A 414 -27.05 6.95 15.14
N PRO A 415 -27.06 7.92 14.23
CA PRO A 415 -25.91 8.78 13.99
C PRO A 415 -25.54 9.57 15.27
N ILE A 416 -24.32 9.39 15.74
CA ILE A 416 -23.78 10.18 16.84
C ILE A 416 -22.87 11.26 16.26
N LYS A 417 -23.24 12.52 16.45
CA LYS A 417 -22.40 13.63 16.03
C LYS A 417 -21.26 13.80 17.04
N LEU A 418 -20.06 13.51 16.61
CA LEU A 418 -18.87 13.77 17.41
C LEU A 418 -18.61 15.28 17.47
N ASP A 419 -18.72 15.84 18.67
CA ASP A 419 -18.34 17.26 18.91
C ASP A 419 -16.83 17.30 19.23
N ILE A 420 -16.04 17.00 18.20
CA ILE A 420 -14.58 17.06 18.29
C ILE A 420 -14.13 18.24 17.44
N SER A 421 -13.56 19.25 18.07
CA SER A 421 -13.02 20.40 17.34
C SER A 421 -12.00 19.94 16.30
N ALA A 422 -12.22 20.35 15.04
CA ALA A 422 -11.22 20.16 13.99
C ALA A 422 -9.89 20.79 14.45
N ALA A 423 -8.83 20.01 14.44
CA ALA A 423 -7.50 20.55 14.70
C ALA A 423 -6.86 20.97 13.38
N PRO A 424 -5.99 21.98 13.40
CA PRO A 424 -5.11 22.23 12.28
C PRO A 424 -4.36 20.93 11.95
N VAL A 425 -4.40 20.51 10.69
CA VAL A 425 -3.59 19.39 10.24
C VAL A 425 -2.14 19.84 10.33
N ALA A 426 -1.40 19.28 11.26
CA ALA A 426 0.01 19.59 11.41
C ALA A 426 0.77 19.12 10.15
N ARG A 427 1.71 19.93 9.67
CA ARG A 427 2.71 19.43 8.71
C ARG A 427 3.47 18.30 9.38
N LEU A 428 3.62 17.18 8.68
CA LEU A 428 4.50 16.11 9.14
C LEU A 428 5.92 16.68 9.23
N ASP A 429 6.50 16.64 10.41
CA ASP A 429 7.89 17.03 10.63
C ASP A 429 8.85 16.20 9.76
N PRO A 430 10.04 16.73 9.44
CA PRO A 430 11.10 15.96 8.80
C PRO A 430 11.40 14.68 9.60
N ASP A 431 11.83 13.65 8.90
CA ASP A 431 12.19 12.39 9.55
C ASP A 431 13.33 12.58 10.54
N SER A 432 13.17 12.04 11.75
CA SER A 432 14.22 12.00 12.76
C SER A 432 15.42 11.17 12.24
N GLN A 433 16.58 11.34 12.86
CA GLN A 433 17.77 10.55 12.52
C GLN A 433 17.52 9.04 12.62
N SER A 434 16.74 8.61 13.60
CA SER A 434 16.36 7.20 13.79
C SER A 434 15.46 6.69 12.66
N VAL A 435 14.48 7.49 12.20
CA VAL A 435 13.64 7.16 11.03
C VAL A 435 14.50 7.06 9.77
N GLN A 436 15.40 8.02 9.55
CA GLN A 436 16.31 7.98 8.41
C GLN A 436 17.26 6.76 8.45
N ALA A 437 17.77 6.39 9.64
CA ALA A 437 18.60 5.20 9.83
C ALA A 437 17.81 3.93 9.48
N LEU A 438 16.57 3.79 9.95
CA LEU A 438 15.69 2.67 9.60
C LEU A 438 15.46 2.59 8.10
N ARG A 439 15.09 3.70 7.45
CA ARG A 439 14.82 3.75 6.01
C ARG A 439 16.04 3.34 5.17
N ARG A 440 17.24 3.82 5.53
CA ARG A 440 18.49 3.41 4.88
C ARG A 440 18.76 1.92 5.08
N THR A 441 18.56 1.42 6.30
CA THR A 441 18.76 0.00 6.63
C THR A 441 17.82 -0.89 5.82
N MET A 442 16.53 -0.57 5.76
CA MET A 442 15.56 -1.35 4.98
C MET A 442 15.89 -1.34 3.49
N THR A 443 16.31 -0.20 2.94
CA THR A 443 16.72 -0.10 1.53
C THR A 443 17.94 -0.96 1.22
N ALA A 444 18.97 -0.92 2.09
CA ALA A 444 20.22 -1.63 1.87
C ALA A 444 20.11 -3.13 2.15
N ASN A 445 19.34 -3.53 3.18
CA ASN A 445 19.40 -4.87 3.74
C ASN A 445 18.14 -5.71 3.52
N ALA A 446 16.99 -5.08 3.26
CA ALA A 446 15.72 -5.76 2.96
C ALA A 446 15.07 -5.20 1.67
N GLY A 447 15.90 -4.70 0.76
CA GLY A 447 15.50 -4.07 -0.49
C GLY A 447 15.28 -5.06 -1.64
N VAL A 448 15.72 -4.65 -2.85
CA VAL A 448 15.53 -5.38 -4.11
C VAL A 448 16.28 -6.72 -4.14
N ILE A 449 17.48 -6.77 -3.60
CA ILE A 449 18.31 -7.98 -3.47
C ILE A 449 18.64 -8.16 -1.98
N ARG A 450 18.44 -9.36 -1.48
CA ARG A 450 18.55 -9.72 -0.07
C ARG A 450 19.43 -10.97 0.09
N ASP A 451 19.99 -11.18 1.27
CA ASP A 451 20.65 -12.42 1.71
C ASP A 451 20.53 -12.57 3.23
N ASP A 452 20.99 -13.71 3.77
CA ASP A 452 20.94 -14.00 5.21
C ASP A 452 21.67 -12.93 6.03
N ALA A 453 22.86 -12.53 5.60
CA ALA A 453 23.68 -11.57 6.34
C ALA A 453 23.03 -10.17 6.38
N SER A 454 22.52 -9.70 5.24
CA SER A 454 21.85 -8.41 5.15
C SER A 454 20.55 -8.36 5.96
N LEU A 455 19.75 -9.42 5.91
CA LEU A 455 18.50 -9.49 6.68
C LEU A 455 18.75 -9.54 8.20
N ARG A 456 19.77 -10.29 8.65
CA ARG A 456 20.19 -10.28 10.07
C ARG A 456 20.73 -8.90 10.49
N ALA A 457 21.46 -8.22 9.63
CA ALA A 457 21.92 -6.85 9.88
C ALA A 457 20.73 -5.86 10.01
N ALA A 458 19.69 -6.02 9.18
CA ALA A 458 18.45 -5.25 9.31
C ALA A 458 17.79 -5.48 10.68
N LEU A 459 17.60 -6.74 11.09
CA LEU A 459 17.02 -7.09 12.38
C LEU A 459 17.85 -6.58 13.56
N ALA A 460 19.19 -6.62 13.47
CA ALA A 460 20.08 -6.10 14.49
C ALA A 460 19.95 -4.56 14.63
N MET A 461 19.84 -3.83 13.52
CA MET A 461 19.62 -2.39 13.53
C MET A 461 18.24 -2.04 14.10
N ILE A 462 17.18 -2.76 13.70
CA ILE A 462 15.82 -2.59 14.25
C ILE A 462 15.87 -2.75 15.77
N ALA A 463 16.45 -3.84 16.27
CA ALA A 463 16.60 -4.08 17.71
C ALA A 463 17.43 -3.01 18.42
N SER A 464 18.43 -2.41 17.76
CA SER A 464 19.20 -1.28 18.30
C SER A 464 18.35 -0.02 18.43
N LEU A 465 17.55 0.30 17.41
CA LEU A 465 16.66 1.46 17.42
C LEU A 465 15.53 1.31 18.46
N GLU A 466 15.00 0.10 18.66
CA GLU A 466 14.04 -0.19 19.74
C GLU A 466 14.63 0.09 21.13
N ARG A 467 15.85 -0.37 21.38
CA ARG A 467 16.55 -0.14 22.66
C ARG A 467 16.89 1.32 22.91
N SER A 468 17.10 2.12 21.86
CA SER A 468 17.43 3.54 22.02
C SER A 468 16.31 4.38 22.62
N GLY A 469 15.08 3.85 22.69
CA GLY A 469 13.94 4.53 23.27
C GLY A 469 13.58 5.84 22.55
N ALA A 470 13.82 5.91 21.24
CA ALA A 470 13.56 7.12 20.47
C ALA A 470 12.11 7.60 20.67
N SER A 471 11.97 8.87 21.02
CA SER A 471 10.69 9.48 21.38
C SER A 471 9.77 9.79 20.19
N ASP A 472 10.14 9.43 18.97
CA ASP A 472 9.30 9.61 17.79
C ASP A 472 8.19 8.54 17.77
N PRO A 473 6.91 8.90 17.98
CA PRO A 473 5.81 7.92 18.07
C PRO A 473 5.60 7.17 16.75
N ARG A 474 6.02 7.73 15.62
CA ARG A 474 5.94 7.10 14.30
C ARG A 474 6.94 5.95 14.17
N LEU A 475 8.09 6.07 14.82
CA LEU A 475 9.17 5.08 14.75
C LEU A 475 8.73 3.72 15.29
N GLY A 476 7.93 3.67 16.35
CA GLY A 476 7.45 2.42 16.93
C GLY A 476 6.69 1.56 15.93
N ASN A 477 5.74 2.14 15.20
CA ASN A 477 5.00 1.44 14.15
C ASN A 477 5.91 0.99 13.01
N MET A 478 6.80 1.89 12.56
CA MET A 478 7.76 1.58 11.50
C MET A 478 8.69 0.42 11.88
N LEU A 479 9.19 0.37 13.13
CA LEU A 479 10.05 -0.71 13.63
C LEU A 479 9.29 -2.04 13.67
N THR A 480 8.04 -2.03 14.15
CA THR A 480 7.19 -3.23 14.16
C THR A 480 6.99 -3.79 12.75
N THR A 481 6.58 -2.95 11.79
CA THR A 481 6.35 -3.38 10.40
C THR A 481 7.65 -3.80 9.71
N ALA A 482 8.75 -3.07 9.93
CA ALA A 482 10.06 -3.43 9.39
C ALA A 482 10.56 -4.79 9.93
N LYS A 483 10.33 -5.07 11.22
CA LYS A 483 10.63 -6.36 11.84
C LYS A 483 9.86 -7.49 11.18
N LEU A 484 8.55 -7.32 10.96
CA LEU A 484 7.70 -8.31 10.29
C LEU A 484 8.22 -8.60 8.87
N ILE A 485 8.53 -7.56 8.09
CA ILE A 485 9.08 -7.70 6.73
C ILE A 485 10.43 -8.42 6.74
N ALA A 486 11.37 -7.99 7.56
CA ALA A 486 12.72 -8.56 7.60
C ALA A 486 12.72 -10.00 8.12
N THR A 487 11.86 -10.32 9.09
CA THR A 487 11.72 -11.67 9.64
C THR A 487 11.09 -12.62 8.63
N ALA A 488 9.99 -12.25 7.97
CA ALA A 488 9.37 -13.04 6.93
C ALA A 488 10.34 -13.29 5.76
N ALA A 489 11.10 -12.26 5.35
CA ALA A 489 12.12 -12.37 4.31
C ALA A 489 13.29 -13.29 4.71
N LEU A 490 13.69 -13.31 5.98
CA LEU A 490 14.72 -14.21 6.50
C LEU A 490 14.26 -15.67 6.47
N MET A 491 12.98 -15.89 6.80
CA MET A 491 12.38 -17.23 6.84
C MET A 491 12.19 -17.83 5.45
N ARG A 492 11.81 -17.04 4.44
CA ARG A 492 11.59 -17.51 3.07
C ARG A 492 12.92 -17.76 2.36
N LYS A 493 13.37 -19.00 2.32
CA LYS A 493 14.65 -19.44 1.72
C LYS A 493 14.45 -19.83 0.25
N GLU A 494 14.03 -18.89 -0.56
CA GLU A 494 13.86 -19.01 -2.01
C GLU A 494 13.90 -17.63 -2.65
N SER A 495 13.85 -17.55 -3.99
CA SER A 495 13.57 -16.35 -4.76
C SER A 495 12.27 -16.50 -5.53
N ARG A 496 11.32 -15.53 -5.34
CA ARG A 496 9.98 -15.57 -5.95
C ARG A 496 9.43 -14.16 -6.07
N GLY A 497 9.08 -13.72 -7.30
CA GLY A 497 8.55 -12.39 -7.54
C GLY A 497 9.42 -11.29 -6.95
N ALA A 498 8.83 -10.43 -6.15
CA ALA A 498 9.52 -9.30 -5.51
C ALA A 498 10.51 -9.71 -4.40
N HIS A 499 10.42 -10.94 -3.89
CA HIS A 499 11.37 -11.45 -2.91
C HIS A 499 12.52 -12.18 -3.61
N PHE A 500 13.70 -11.55 -3.66
CA PHE A 500 14.89 -12.14 -4.26
C PHE A 500 16.01 -12.31 -3.22
N ARG A 501 16.44 -13.56 -3.03
CA ARG A 501 17.52 -13.97 -2.14
C ARG A 501 18.74 -14.39 -2.99
N SER A 502 19.85 -13.65 -2.90
CA SER A 502 21.07 -14.02 -3.65
C SER A 502 21.71 -15.32 -3.16
N ASP A 503 21.47 -15.69 -1.91
CA ASP A 503 21.89 -16.96 -1.30
C ASP A 503 20.91 -18.12 -1.56
N TYR A 504 19.70 -17.85 -2.06
CA TYR A 504 18.68 -18.80 -2.52
C TYR A 504 18.05 -18.30 -3.83
N PRO A 505 18.78 -18.29 -4.97
CA PRO A 505 18.35 -17.61 -6.19
C PRO A 505 17.18 -18.29 -6.91
N GLU A 506 16.92 -19.56 -6.60
CA GLU A 506 15.88 -20.35 -7.25
C GLU A 506 14.57 -20.34 -6.45
N ALA A 507 13.45 -20.49 -7.17
CA ALA A 507 12.15 -20.73 -6.55
C ALA A 507 12.05 -22.17 -6.02
N ASN A 508 11.51 -22.32 -4.82
CA ASN A 508 11.28 -23.64 -4.22
C ASN A 508 9.77 -23.98 -4.31
N PRO A 509 9.38 -25.03 -5.06
CA PRO A 509 7.97 -25.44 -5.16
C PRO A 509 7.29 -25.69 -3.81
N ALA A 510 8.03 -26.18 -2.81
CA ALA A 510 7.50 -26.43 -1.47
C ALA A 510 7.15 -25.13 -0.70
N LEU A 511 7.65 -23.99 -1.15
CA LEU A 511 7.37 -22.67 -0.57
C LEU A 511 6.38 -21.84 -1.42
N ALA A 512 5.75 -22.44 -2.46
CA ALA A 512 4.75 -21.80 -3.29
C ALA A 512 3.40 -21.67 -2.55
N HIS A 513 3.42 -20.99 -1.41
CA HIS A 513 2.25 -20.71 -0.58
C HIS A 513 2.45 -19.41 0.20
N ARG A 514 1.35 -18.83 0.68
CA ARG A 514 1.36 -17.63 1.51
C ARG A 514 2.11 -17.87 2.82
N SER A 515 2.83 -16.86 3.29
CA SER A 515 3.43 -16.85 4.63
C SER A 515 2.47 -16.23 5.63
N LEU A 516 2.40 -16.81 6.83
CA LEU A 516 1.60 -16.28 7.93
C LEU A 516 2.50 -16.08 9.14
N LEU A 517 2.36 -14.94 9.84
CA LEU A 517 3.24 -14.58 10.94
C LEU A 517 2.48 -13.71 11.96
N THR A 518 2.60 -14.02 13.22
CA THR A 518 2.20 -13.14 14.32
C THR A 518 3.38 -12.27 14.77
N LEU A 519 3.09 -11.16 15.44
CA LEU A 519 4.16 -10.32 16.00
C LEU A 519 5.03 -11.09 17.02
N ALA A 520 4.42 -11.91 17.85
CA ALA A 520 5.13 -12.71 18.84
C ALA A 520 6.12 -13.71 18.21
N GLU A 521 5.73 -14.35 17.09
CA GLU A 521 6.61 -15.22 16.32
C GLU A 521 7.75 -14.43 15.67
N ALA A 522 7.42 -13.25 15.08
CA ALA A 522 8.42 -12.37 14.50
C ALA A 522 9.47 -11.91 15.52
N GLU A 523 9.03 -11.54 16.71
CA GLU A 523 9.92 -11.13 17.81
C GLU A 523 10.84 -12.28 18.27
N ALA A 524 10.30 -13.50 18.40
CA ALA A 524 11.09 -14.66 18.75
C ALA A 524 12.18 -14.96 17.71
N ILE A 525 11.81 -14.97 16.43
CA ILE A 525 12.73 -15.23 15.32
C ILE A 525 13.77 -14.11 15.21
N ALA A 526 13.35 -12.84 15.29
CA ALA A 526 14.26 -11.71 15.27
C ALA A 526 15.31 -11.77 16.40
N LYS A 527 14.88 -12.13 17.60
CA LYS A 527 15.78 -12.30 18.76
C LYS A 527 16.80 -13.42 18.52
N GLU A 528 16.38 -14.55 17.97
CA GLU A 528 17.28 -15.66 17.61
C GLU A 528 18.26 -15.25 16.52
N ALA A 529 17.78 -14.59 15.47
CA ALA A 529 18.59 -14.10 14.36
C ALA A 529 19.70 -13.15 14.81
N VAL A 530 19.42 -12.28 15.79
CA VAL A 530 20.38 -11.32 16.34
C VAL A 530 21.33 -12.01 17.34
N SER A 531 20.88 -13.03 18.09
CA SER A 531 21.72 -13.74 19.07
C SER A 531 22.62 -14.82 18.46
N GLY A 532 22.50 -15.12 17.18
CA GLY A 532 23.28 -16.15 16.49
C GLY A 532 22.87 -17.60 16.82
N ARG A 533 21.69 -17.82 17.43
CA ARG A 533 21.13 -19.15 17.69
C ARG A 533 20.13 -19.53 16.60
N GLU A 534 20.32 -20.66 15.95
CA GLU A 534 19.37 -21.21 14.97
C GLU A 534 18.37 -22.16 15.63
N ARG A 535 17.08 -21.97 15.37
CA ARG A 535 16.02 -22.97 15.64
C ARG A 535 15.60 -23.64 14.34
N ALA A 536 15.23 -24.94 14.43
CA ALA A 536 14.57 -25.65 13.35
C ALA A 536 13.22 -24.95 13.02
N GLN A 537 13.07 -24.53 11.77
CA GLN A 537 11.90 -23.76 11.33
C GLN A 537 10.67 -24.67 11.19
N ARG A 538 9.57 -24.27 11.80
CA ARG A 538 8.22 -24.76 11.48
C ARG A 538 7.44 -23.62 10.85
N TRP A 539 7.15 -23.74 9.57
CA TRP A 539 6.11 -22.92 8.94
C TRP A 539 4.75 -23.44 9.41
N ALA A 540 3.86 -22.53 9.79
CA ALA A 540 2.47 -22.90 10.03
C ALA A 540 1.86 -23.41 8.72
N ALA A 541 1.19 -24.56 8.78
CA ALA A 541 0.38 -25.04 7.66
C ALA A 541 -0.74 -24.03 7.39
N PRO A 542 -1.24 -23.91 6.13
CA PRO A 542 -2.36 -23.03 5.82
C PRO A 542 -3.54 -23.32 6.75
N LEU A 543 -4.19 -22.27 7.24
CA LEU A 543 -5.43 -22.40 7.99
C LEU A 543 -6.43 -23.10 7.07
N SER A 544 -6.86 -24.31 7.44
CA SER A 544 -7.95 -25.00 6.75
C SER A 544 -9.22 -24.13 6.84
N ALA A 545 -9.84 -23.91 5.67
CA ALA A 545 -11.06 -23.13 5.48
C ALA A 545 -12.22 -23.59 6.37
#